data_2e47da81834f4fd993e7ae505baa4699
#
_entry.id   2e47da81834f4fd993e7ae505baa4699
#
_cell.length_a   1.000
_cell.length_b   1.000
_cell.length_c   1.000
_cell.angle_alpha   90.00
_cell.angle_beta   90.00
_cell.angle_gamma   90.00
#
_symmetry.space_group_name_H-M   'P 1'
#
loop_
_entity.id
_entity.type
_entity.pdbx_description
1 polymer ?
#
loop_
_entity_poly.entity_id
_entity_poly.type
_entity_poly.pdbx_seq_one_letter_code
_entity_poly.pdbx_strand_id
1 'polypeptide(L)'
;THTDSSAASDVYKRQLVAEAEKIGLPVMVKAAAGGGGRGMRLVHEVSELETAIDMAQSEAKNAFGSSELIIEKAVMRPRHVEIQVFADKAGNTVYIGERDCSIQRRHQKVVEEAPCPVMTPELREAMGKSAVEAAKAVNYVGAGTVEFLLDEAGEFYFLEMNTRLQVEHPVTEMVTGYDLVEWQIRVARGEALPAEQEDIELFGHAIEVRLYAEDPASGFLPSTGAIKLFTQPQGPGIRVDAGVETGDEVTPFYDAMVAKLITYGETREDARLKMRSALRGTALFGPENNRDFLIDVMDRDEFISGAATTAFIADNYGDAFTPAEVSSADLASAGAIQHVLAMETHHSQSASVNEELLDWVSMGRVTDTKSYDVGEDAREVLVVPLNAGEYEVSVGACLLYTSPSPRD
;
A
#
# COMPACT_ATOMS: atom_id res chain seq x y z
N THR A 1 -3.73 -42.86 28.26
CA THR A 1 -3.65 -41.37 28.33
C THR A 1 -3.80 -40.65 26.98
N HIS A 2 -3.80 -41.37 25.82
CA HIS A 2 -4.06 -40.77 24.50
C HIS A 2 -5.54 -40.69 24.13
N THR A 3 -6.42 -41.46 24.75
CA THR A 3 -7.84 -41.50 24.46
C THR A 3 -8.65 -40.33 25.05
N ASP A 4 -8.21 -39.73 26.16
CA ASP A 4 -8.89 -38.57 26.77
C ASP A 4 -8.69 -37.27 25.97
N SER A 5 -7.54 -37.13 25.27
CA SER A 5 -7.22 -35.95 24.47
C SER A 5 -8.04 -35.86 23.18
N SER A 6 -8.37 -37.01 22.55
CA SER A 6 -9.19 -37.02 21.33
C SER A 6 -10.69 -36.76 21.63
N ALA A 7 -11.20 -37.31 22.73
CA ALA A 7 -12.59 -37.10 23.14
C ALA A 7 -12.84 -35.62 23.54
N ALA A 8 -11.90 -34.98 24.22
CA ALA A 8 -11.98 -33.55 24.56
C ALA A 8 -11.91 -32.65 23.28
N SER A 9 -11.09 -33.02 22.31
CA SER A 9 -11.00 -32.31 21.00
C SER A 9 -12.33 -32.44 20.24
N ASP A 10 -12.96 -33.63 20.23
CA ASP A 10 -14.22 -33.85 19.53
C ASP A 10 -15.39 -33.09 20.19
N VAL A 11 -15.38 -32.98 21.53
CA VAL A 11 -16.39 -32.18 22.27
C VAL A 11 -16.24 -30.72 21.94
N TYR A 12 -15.01 -30.20 21.92
CA TYR A 12 -14.70 -28.80 21.58
C TYR A 12 -15.15 -28.48 20.15
N LYS A 13 -14.85 -29.32 19.16
CA LYS A 13 -15.33 -29.15 17.78
C LYS A 13 -16.85 -29.07 17.69
N ARG A 14 -17.58 -29.99 18.34
CA ARG A 14 -19.05 -29.97 18.35
C ARG A 14 -19.58 -28.66 18.95
N GLN A 15 -18.95 -28.14 19.97
CA GLN A 15 -19.31 -26.84 20.55
C GLN A 15 -19.12 -25.70 19.54
N LEU A 16 -18.00 -25.67 18.82
CA LEU A 16 -17.73 -24.66 17.78
C LEU A 16 -18.75 -24.77 16.63
N VAL A 17 -19.07 -25.96 16.17
CA VAL A 17 -20.09 -26.16 15.12
C VAL A 17 -21.46 -25.66 15.59
N ALA A 18 -21.87 -25.99 16.81
CA ALA A 18 -23.14 -25.54 17.37
C ALA A 18 -23.20 -24.01 17.55
N GLU A 19 -22.08 -23.37 17.93
CA GLU A 19 -22.01 -21.91 18.01
C GLU A 19 -22.08 -21.28 16.60
N ALA A 20 -21.41 -21.86 15.61
CA ALA A 20 -21.49 -21.38 14.22
C ALA A 20 -22.93 -21.42 13.67
N GLU A 21 -23.65 -22.52 13.91
CA GLU A 21 -25.07 -22.66 13.52
C GLU A 21 -25.96 -21.63 14.21
N LYS A 22 -25.68 -21.32 15.48
CA LYS A 22 -26.40 -20.31 16.28
C LYS A 22 -26.14 -18.90 15.84
N ILE A 23 -24.88 -18.57 15.50
CA ILE A 23 -24.45 -17.26 14.96
C ILE A 23 -25.08 -17.05 13.57
N GLY A 24 -25.19 -18.11 12.80
CA GLY A 24 -25.68 -18.11 11.41
C GLY A 24 -24.58 -17.79 10.41
N LEU A 25 -24.53 -18.60 9.34
CA LEU A 25 -23.56 -18.48 8.26
C LEU A 25 -23.76 -17.20 7.42
N PRO A 26 -22.71 -16.70 6.77
CA PRO A 26 -21.32 -17.16 6.85
C PRO A 26 -20.66 -16.78 8.17
N VAL A 27 -19.69 -17.60 8.60
CA VAL A 27 -18.91 -17.36 9.82
C VAL A 27 -17.40 -17.31 9.52
N MET A 28 -16.66 -16.61 10.36
CA MET A 28 -15.20 -16.60 10.36
C MET A 28 -14.69 -17.44 11.53
N VAL A 29 -13.90 -18.47 11.23
CA VAL A 29 -13.15 -19.26 12.22
C VAL A 29 -11.78 -18.63 12.38
N LYS A 30 -11.40 -18.22 13.59
CA LYS A 30 -10.13 -17.51 13.90
C LYS A 30 -9.36 -18.20 15.00
N ALA A 31 -8.02 -18.11 14.97
CA ALA A 31 -7.18 -18.44 16.12
C ALA A 31 -7.38 -17.42 17.26
N ALA A 32 -7.69 -17.88 18.47
CA ALA A 32 -7.90 -16.98 19.64
C ALA A 32 -6.66 -16.18 20.02
N ALA A 33 -5.46 -16.78 19.85
CA ALA A 33 -4.18 -16.15 20.09
C ALA A 33 -3.58 -15.49 18.82
N GLY A 34 -4.36 -15.42 17.73
CA GLY A 34 -3.91 -14.97 16.41
C GLY A 34 -4.00 -13.46 16.21
N GLY A 35 -3.34 -12.99 15.16
CA GLY A 35 -3.39 -11.63 14.65
C GLY A 35 -2.88 -11.56 13.21
N GLY A 36 -3.13 -10.44 12.52
CA GLY A 36 -2.65 -10.24 11.15
C GLY A 36 -3.22 -11.21 10.11
N GLY A 37 -4.45 -11.72 10.31
CA GLY A 37 -5.16 -12.57 9.37
C GLY A 37 -4.71 -14.03 9.30
N ARG A 38 -3.74 -14.46 10.10
CA ARG A 38 -3.27 -15.85 10.15
C ARG A 38 -4.24 -16.74 10.94
N GLY A 39 -4.48 -17.95 10.42
CA GLY A 39 -5.39 -18.91 11.06
C GLY A 39 -6.87 -18.52 10.94
N MET A 40 -7.23 -17.70 9.94
CA MET A 40 -8.61 -17.31 9.64
C MET A 40 -9.17 -18.13 8.49
N ARG A 41 -10.43 -18.59 8.63
CA ARG A 41 -11.17 -19.35 7.61
C ARG A 41 -12.58 -18.83 7.51
N LEU A 42 -12.95 -18.34 6.32
CA LEU A 42 -14.32 -18.00 5.99
C LEU A 42 -15.06 -19.29 5.62
N VAL A 43 -16.24 -19.50 6.24
CA VAL A 43 -17.07 -20.70 6.06
C VAL A 43 -18.47 -20.28 5.65
N HIS A 44 -18.90 -20.73 4.48
CA HIS A 44 -20.21 -20.40 3.92
C HIS A 44 -21.26 -21.46 4.22
N GLU A 45 -20.87 -22.72 4.39
CA GLU A 45 -21.77 -23.84 4.58
C GLU A 45 -21.39 -24.69 5.80
N VAL A 46 -22.37 -25.26 6.48
CA VAL A 46 -22.18 -26.12 7.66
C VAL A 46 -21.27 -27.31 7.35
N SER A 47 -21.37 -27.85 6.13
CA SER A 47 -20.55 -28.97 5.65
C SER A 47 -19.06 -28.72 5.65
N GLU A 48 -18.63 -27.46 5.60
CA GLU A 48 -17.22 -27.04 5.56
C GLU A 48 -16.63 -26.80 6.96
N LEU A 49 -17.49 -26.64 7.99
CA LEU A 49 -17.07 -26.20 9.32
C LEU A 49 -16.04 -27.12 9.96
N GLU A 50 -16.25 -28.43 9.94
CA GLU A 50 -15.33 -29.37 10.60
C GLU A 50 -13.94 -29.31 9.97
N THR A 51 -13.85 -29.25 8.64
CA THR A 51 -12.59 -29.17 7.92
C THR A 51 -11.90 -27.81 8.19
N ALA A 52 -12.64 -26.72 8.17
CA ALA A 52 -12.13 -25.38 8.45
C ALA A 52 -11.60 -25.26 9.89
N ILE A 53 -12.28 -25.84 10.87
CA ILE A 53 -11.86 -25.90 12.27
C ILE A 53 -10.54 -26.68 12.40
N ASP A 54 -10.42 -27.87 11.79
CA ASP A 54 -9.21 -28.67 11.84
C ASP A 54 -7.99 -27.95 11.25
N MET A 55 -8.17 -27.32 10.10
CA MET A 55 -7.13 -26.55 9.44
C MET A 55 -6.73 -25.33 10.27
N ALA A 56 -7.70 -24.59 10.81
CA ALA A 56 -7.45 -23.43 11.65
C ALA A 56 -6.74 -23.81 12.95
N GLN A 57 -7.11 -24.91 13.60
CA GLN A 57 -6.45 -25.42 14.80
C GLN A 57 -4.98 -25.79 14.54
N SER A 58 -4.72 -26.49 13.43
CA SER A 58 -3.36 -26.89 13.06
C SER A 58 -2.48 -25.68 12.79
N GLU A 59 -2.99 -24.71 12.06
CA GLU A 59 -2.28 -23.47 11.75
C GLU A 59 -2.05 -22.63 13.02
N ALA A 60 -3.06 -22.46 13.85
CA ALA A 60 -2.97 -21.73 15.12
C ALA A 60 -1.93 -22.34 16.06
N LYS A 61 -1.93 -23.66 16.18
CA LYS A 61 -0.95 -24.39 17.00
C LYS A 61 0.48 -24.20 16.50
N ASN A 62 0.67 -24.22 15.18
CA ASN A 62 2.00 -24.06 14.58
C ASN A 62 2.51 -22.62 14.66
N ALA A 63 1.62 -21.63 14.45
CA ALA A 63 1.99 -20.23 14.41
C ALA A 63 2.04 -19.58 15.81
N PHE A 64 1.18 -19.96 16.73
CA PHE A 64 0.97 -19.27 18.01
C PHE A 64 1.13 -20.19 19.24
N GLY A 65 1.31 -21.50 19.05
CA GLY A 65 1.44 -22.48 20.14
C GLY A 65 0.11 -22.85 20.82
N SER A 66 -1.00 -22.23 20.43
CA SER A 66 -2.36 -22.51 20.94
C SER A 66 -3.27 -22.98 19.82
N SER A 67 -4.15 -23.96 20.09
CA SER A 67 -5.16 -24.44 19.16
C SER A 67 -6.57 -23.91 19.48
N GLU A 68 -6.67 -22.92 20.37
CA GLU A 68 -7.93 -22.29 20.72
C GLU A 68 -8.45 -21.43 19.58
N LEU A 69 -9.74 -21.58 19.26
CA LEU A 69 -10.39 -20.86 18.16
C LEU A 69 -11.57 -20.03 18.68
N ILE A 70 -11.88 -18.99 17.93
CA ILE A 70 -13.08 -18.17 18.08
C ILE A 70 -13.89 -18.29 16.79
N ILE A 71 -15.22 -18.29 16.89
CA ILE A 71 -16.13 -18.19 15.75
C ILE A 71 -16.89 -16.88 15.85
N GLU A 72 -16.89 -16.14 14.75
CA GLU A 72 -17.55 -14.85 14.65
C GLU A 72 -18.45 -14.80 13.41
N LYS A 73 -19.46 -13.94 13.42
CA LYS A 73 -20.22 -13.61 12.22
C LYS A 73 -19.28 -13.01 11.17
N ALA A 74 -19.28 -13.56 9.96
CA ALA A 74 -18.53 -12.96 8.88
C ALA A 74 -19.30 -11.76 8.30
N VAL A 75 -18.66 -10.62 8.28
CA VAL A 75 -19.14 -9.43 7.57
C VAL A 75 -18.62 -9.51 6.14
N MET A 76 -19.54 -9.58 5.18
CA MET A 76 -19.18 -9.78 3.78
C MET A 76 -18.87 -8.45 3.11
N ARG A 77 -17.72 -8.38 2.40
CA ARG A 77 -17.28 -7.18 1.67
C ARG A 77 -17.31 -5.89 2.51
N PRO A 78 -16.83 -5.92 3.78
CA PRO A 78 -16.85 -4.73 4.62
C PRO A 78 -15.83 -3.72 4.15
N ARG A 79 -15.95 -2.50 4.71
CA ARG A 79 -14.79 -1.61 4.80
C ARG A 79 -13.99 -1.95 6.04
N HIS A 80 -12.69 -1.77 5.94
CA HIS A 80 -11.80 -1.80 7.09
C HIS A 80 -11.56 -0.35 7.53
N VAL A 81 -12.24 0.07 8.56
CA VAL A 81 -12.14 1.43 9.12
C VAL A 81 -11.52 1.35 10.50
N GLU A 82 -10.58 2.22 10.77
CA GLU A 82 -9.86 2.22 12.05
C GLU A 82 -9.87 3.61 12.68
N ILE A 83 -9.92 3.65 14.00
CA ILE A 83 -9.94 4.88 14.79
C ILE A 83 -8.60 5.05 15.50
N GLN A 84 -7.92 6.17 15.22
CA GLN A 84 -6.72 6.54 15.97
C GLN A 84 -7.13 7.00 17.37
N VAL A 85 -6.66 6.33 18.39
CA VAL A 85 -6.83 6.75 19.79
C VAL A 85 -5.49 7.20 20.39
N PHE A 86 -5.57 8.10 21.34
CA PHE A 86 -4.43 8.51 22.14
C PHE A 86 -4.83 8.69 23.59
N ALA A 87 -4.03 8.17 24.54
CA ALA A 87 -4.31 8.27 25.96
C ALA A 87 -3.08 8.67 26.76
N ASP A 88 -3.25 9.45 27.82
CA ASP A 88 -2.20 9.82 28.75
C ASP A 88 -2.24 9.03 30.07
N LYS A 89 -1.26 9.25 30.92
CA LYS A 89 -1.15 8.58 32.23
C LYS A 89 -2.19 9.05 33.25
N ALA A 90 -2.86 10.18 33.00
CA ALA A 90 -3.93 10.69 33.84
C ALA A 90 -5.29 10.08 33.50
N GLY A 91 -5.38 9.30 32.42
CA GLY A 91 -6.60 8.64 31.96
C GLY A 91 -7.40 9.48 30.96
N ASN A 92 -6.88 10.62 30.50
CA ASN A 92 -7.47 11.35 29.38
C ASN A 92 -7.27 10.52 28.12
N THR A 93 -8.32 10.37 27.35
CA THR A 93 -8.31 9.56 26.12
C THR A 93 -9.13 10.26 25.06
N VAL A 94 -8.55 10.47 23.89
CA VAL A 94 -9.17 11.09 22.73
C VAL A 94 -9.10 10.17 21.52
N TYR A 95 -10.00 10.37 20.56
CA TYR A 95 -9.88 9.82 19.22
C TYR A 95 -9.54 10.92 18.21
N ILE A 96 -8.66 10.60 17.25
CA ILE A 96 -8.08 11.56 16.30
C ILE A 96 -8.54 11.21 14.87
N GLY A 97 -9.85 11.06 14.70
CA GLY A 97 -10.45 10.68 13.43
C GLY A 97 -10.24 9.21 13.06
N GLU A 98 -10.71 8.89 11.87
CA GLU A 98 -10.64 7.57 11.27
C GLU A 98 -9.75 7.54 10.03
N ARG A 99 -9.34 6.31 9.69
CA ARG A 99 -8.72 5.95 8.41
C ARG A 99 -9.50 4.82 7.75
N ASP A 100 -9.61 4.86 6.43
CA ASP A 100 -10.10 3.75 5.63
C ASP A 100 -8.89 2.97 5.10
N CYS A 101 -8.81 1.69 5.45
CA CYS A 101 -7.74 0.78 5.06
C CYS A 101 -8.30 -0.41 4.26
N SER A 102 -9.39 -0.19 3.52
CA SER A 102 -10.11 -1.26 2.81
C SER A 102 -9.30 -1.85 1.67
N ILE A 103 -8.41 -1.08 1.03
CA ILE A 103 -7.58 -1.59 -0.06
C ILE A 103 -6.40 -2.37 0.52
N GLN A 104 -6.57 -3.67 0.58
CA GLN A 104 -5.63 -4.59 1.18
C GLN A 104 -5.55 -5.90 0.39
N ARG A 105 -4.39 -6.55 0.45
CA ARG A 105 -4.17 -7.86 -0.14
C ARG A 105 -3.81 -8.86 0.93
N ARG A 106 -4.61 -9.93 1.06
CA ARG A 106 -4.39 -10.97 2.09
C ARG A 106 -4.18 -10.37 3.49
N HIS A 107 -5.01 -9.37 3.85
CA HIS A 107 -4.96 -8.59 5.09
C HIS A 107 -3.75 -7.64 5.24
N GLN A 108 -2.92 -7.50 4.23
CA GLN A 108 -1.87 -6.49 4.19
C GLN A 108 -2.42 -5.22 3.54
N LYS A 109 -2.43 -4.12 4.27
CA LYS A 109 -2.87 -2.81 3.80
C LYS A 109 -1.94 -2.32 2.68
N VAL A 110 -2.51 -1.70 1.65
CA VAL A 110 -1.80 -1.22 0.46
C VAL A 110 -2.06 0.25 0.20
N VAL A 111 -3.33 0.68 0.38
CA VAL A 111 -3.74 2.07 0.28
C VAL A 111 -4.59 2.41 1.50
N GLU A 112 -4.26 3.53 2.12
CA GLU A 112 -4.97 4.07 3.28
C GLU A 112 -5.37 5.52 3.01
N GLU A 113 -6.52 5.94 3.50
CA GLU A 113 -6.99 7.32 3.34
C GLU A 113 -7.69 7.85 4.60
N ALA A 114 -7.60 9.14 4.82
CA ALA A 114 -8.28 9.86 5.87
C ALA A 114 -8.83 11.19 5.31
N PRO A 115 -10.10 11.55 5.62
CA PRO A 115 -11.14 10.74 6.28
C PRO A 115 -11.64 9.56 5.42
N CYS A 116 -12.36 8.61 6.03
CA CYS A 116 -13.03 7.55 5.28
C CYS A 116 -14.12 8.13 4.36
N PRO A 117 -14.19 7.74 3.07
CA PRO A 117 -15.09 8.36 2.08
C PRO A 117 -16.58 8.29 2.42
N VAL A 118 -17.00 7.30 3.19
CA VAL A 118 -18.43 7.08 3.56
C VAL A 118 -18.74 7.55 4.98
N MET A 119 -17.80 8.17 5.67
CA MET A 119 -17.96 8.56 7.06
C MET A 119 -18.89 9.76 7.20
N THR A 120 -19.92 9.61 8.06
CA THR A 120 -20.75 10.72 8.51
C THR A 120 -20.29 11.23 9.87
N PRO A 121 -20.64 12.46 10.26
CA PRO A 121 -20.31 12.96 11.61
C PRO A 121 -20.85 12.06 12.73
N GLU A 122 -22.05 11.52 12.59
CA GLU A 122 -22.71 10.66 13.58
C GLU A 122 -21.98 9.30 13.69
N LEU A 123 -21.60 8.72 12.53
CA LEU A 123 -20.86 7.46 12.51
C LEU A 123 -19.46 7.64 13.11
N ARG A 124 -18.76 8.72 12.76
CA ARG A 124 -17.46 9.07 13.35
C ARG A 124 -17.53 9.19 14.86
N GLU A 125 -18.55 9.89 15.36
CA GLU A 125 -18.75 10.05 16.80
C GLU A 125 -19.03 8.69 17.48
N ALA A 126 -19.88 7.86 16.90
CA ALA A 126 -20.22 6.54 17.43
C ALA A 126 -19.00 5.61 17.49
N MET A 127 -18.26 5.50 16.38
CA MET A 127 -17.05 4.69 16.30
C MET A 127 -15.94 5.25 17.20
N GLY A 128 -15.75 6.58 17.23
CA GLY A 128 -14.79 7.25 18.09
C GLY A 128 -15.03 7.00 19.57
N LYS A 129 -16.29 7.13 20.03
CA LYS A 129 -16.67 6.81 21.42
C LYS A 129 -16.40 5.34 21.75
N SER A 130 -16.77 4.43 20.86
CA SER A 130 -16.51 2.99 21.07
C SER A 130 -15.01 2.70 21.19
N ALA A 131 -14.18 3.35 20.36
CA ALA A 131 -12.74 3.20 20.41
C ALA A 131 -12.14 3.75 21.72
N VAL A 132 -12.61 4.91 22.19
CA VAL A 132 -12.20 5.51 23.47
C VAL A 132 -12.61 4.61 24.64
N GLU A 133 -13.82 4.05 24.63
CA GLU A 133 -14.28 3.12 25.66
C GLU A 133 -13.42 1.84 25.70
N ALA A 134 -13.09 1.27 24.52
CA ALA A 134 -12.20 0.12 24.43
C ALA A 134 -10.81 0.43 25.03
N ALA A 135 -10.21 1.58 24.70
CA ALA A 135 -8.93 1.98 25.25
C ALA A 135 -8.98 2.21 26.77
N LYS A 136 -10.03 2.86 27.27
CA LYS A 136 -10.24 3.09 28.72
C LYS A 136 -10.44 1.80 29.48
N ALA A 137 -11.14 0.82 28.93
CA ALA A 137 -11.40 -0.47 29.57
C ALA A 137 -10.12 -1.24 29.93
N VAL A 138 -9.04 -1.01 29.18
CA VAL A 138 -7.72 -1.64 29.40
C VAL A 138 -6.69 -0.68 30.01
N ASN A 139 -7.10 0.52 30.45
CA ASN A 139 -6.22 1.59 30.95
C ASN A 139 -5.05 1.87 29.99
N TYR A 140 -5.37 1.99 28.69
CA TYR A 140 -4.36 2.19 27.67
C TYR A 140 -3.65 3.52 27.82
N VAL A 141 -2.34 3.56 27.46
CA VAL A 141 -1.52 4.79 27.46
C VAL A 141 -0.68 4.81 26.19
N GLY A 142 -0.68 5.93 25.49
CA GLY A 142 0.06 6.16 24.26
C GLY A 142 -0.82 6.13 23.01
N ALA A 143 -0.17 6.02 21.85
CA ALA A 143 -0.84 5.88 20.56
C ALA A 143 -1.36 4.46 20.37
N GLY A 144 -2.63 4.32 20.03
CA GLY A 144 -3.25 3.04 19.69
C GLY A 144 -4.28 3.23 18.58
N THR A 145 -4.68 2.14 17.98
CA THR A 145 -5.68 2.13 16.91
C THR A 145 -6.69 1.03 17.17
N VAL A 146 -7.97 1.36 17.10
CA VAL A 146 -9.07 0.39 17.21
C VAL A 146 -9.62 0.17 15.81
N GLU A 147 -9.54 -1.06 15.34
CA GLU A 147 -9.97 -1.48 14.01
C GLU A 147 -11.40 -2.02 14.03
N PHE A 148 -12.17 -1.66 13.01
CA PHE A 148 -13.55 -2.04 12.82
C PHE A 148 -13.80 -2.53 11.39
N LEU A 149 -14.78 -3.42 11.26
CA LEU A 149 -15.42 -3.73 9.98
C LEU A 149 -16.70 -2.91 9.89
N LEU A 150 -16.84 -2.12 8.83
CA LEU A 150 -18.04 -1.33 8.54
C LEU A 150 -18.77 -1.95 7.36
N ASP A 151 -20.04 -2.29 7.53
CA ASP A 151 -20.87 -2.86 6.47
C ASP A 151 -21.61 -1.79 5.64
N GLU A 152 -22.30 -2.21 4.59
CA GLU A 152 -23.06 -1.32 3.71
C GLU A 152 -24.27 -0.66 4.40
N ALA A 153 -24.76 -1.23 5.49
CA ALA A 153 -25.87 -0.66 6.27
C ALA A 153 -25.39 0.44 7.24
N GLY A 154 -24.09 0.63 7.38
CA GLY A 154 -23.50 1.57 8.33
C GLY A 154 -23.33 0.99 9.73
N GLU A 155 -23.51 -0.33 9.90
CA GLU A 155 -23.22 -1.03 11.15
C GLU A 155 -21.72 -1.35 11.22
N PHE A 156 -21.12 -1.13 12.40
CA PHE A 156 -19.69 -1.39 12.59
C PHE A 156 -19.44 -2.42 13.68
N TYR A 157 -18.43 -3.24 13.47
CA TYR A 157 -18.08 -4.37 14.33
C TYR A 157 -16.61 -4.26 14.72
N PHE A 158 -16.33 -4.37 16.02
CA PHE A 158 -14.96 -4.38 16.54
C PHE A 158 -14.17 -5.56 15.96
N LEU A 159 -12.97 -5.29 15.47
CA LEU A 159 -12.06 -6.31 14.93
C LEU A 159 -10.91 -6.59 15.90
N GLU A 160 -10.09 -5.59 16.18
CA GLU A 160 -8.95 -5.69 17.10
C GLU A 160 -8.47 -4.30 17.55
N MET A 161 -7.60 -4.27 18.56
CA MET A 161 -6.88 -3.07 18.96
C MET A 161 -5.38 -3.26 18.73
N ASN A 162 -4.79 -2.38 17.94
CA ASN A 162 -3.35 -2.31 17.76
C ASN A 162 -2.74 -1.36 18.80
N THR A 163 -1.95 -1.92 19.73
CA THR A 163 -1.36 -1.19 20.86
C THR A 163 -0.01 -0.56 20.50
N ARG A 164 0.03 0.14 19.38
CA ARG A 164 1.20 0.80 18.82
C ARG A 164 0.79 1.88 17.83
N LEU A 165 1.73 2.76 17.48
CA LEU A 165 1.57 3.59 16.29
C LEU A 165 1.59 2.72 15.05
N GLN A 166 0.72 2.99 14.08
CA GLN A 166 0.63 2.23 12.84
C GLN A 166 1.39 2.91 11.69
N VAL A 167 1.64 2.16 10.62
CA VAL A 167 2.36 2.63 9.42
C VAL A 167 1.64 3.81 8.79
N GLU A 168 0.32 3.75 8.75
CA GLU A 168 -0.61 4.68 8.10
C GLU A 168 -0.97 5.94 8.92
N HIS A 169 -0.29 6.16 10.07
CA HIS A 169 -0.52 7.37 10.88
C HIS A 169 -0.31 8.70 10.12
N PRO A 170 0.55 8.78 9.07
CA PRO A 170 0.76 10.03 8.37
C PRO A 170 -0.49 10.62 7.72
N VAL A 171 -1.47 9.82 7.28
CA VAL A 171 -2.71 10.40 6.73
C VAL A 171 -3.50 11.14 7.82
N THR A 172 -3.48 10.64 9.07
CA THR A 172 -4.07 11.35 10.21
C THR A 172 -3.31 12.63 10.52
N GLU A 173 -1.97 12.59 10.52
CA GLU A 173 -1.12 13.78 10.72
C GLU A 173 -1.40 14.85 9.67
N MET A 174 -1.55 14.46 8.41
CA MET A 174 -1.79 15.40 7.30
C MET A 174 -3.15 16.10 7.39
N VAL A 175 -4.19 15.42 7.87
CA VAL A 175 -5.54 16.01 7.98
C VAL A 175 -5.80 16.73 9.30
N THR A 176 -4.97 16.52 10.32
CA THR A 176 -5.12 17.16 11.63
C THR A 176 -4.06 18.22 11.92
N GLY A 177 -2.90 18.11 11.27
CA GLY A 177 -1.74 18.94 11.58
C GLY A 177 -0.99 18.55 12.85
N TYR A 178 -1.34 17.43 13.49
CA TYR A 178 -0.65 16.93 14.69
C TYR A 178 0.51 16.02 14.32
N ASP A 179 1.58 16.05 15.13
CA ASP A 179 2.69 15.09 15.10
C ASP A 179 2.44 14.02 16.18
N LEU A 180 2.00 12.83 15.74
CA LEU A 180 1.65 11.74 16.65
C LEU A 180 2.90 11.11 17.31
N VAL A 181 4.06 11.21 16.70
CA VAL A 181 5.33 10.76 17.29
C VAL A 181 5.74 11.71 18.39
N GLU A 182 5.61 13.02 18.18
CA GLU A 182 5.81 14.01 19.25
C GLU A 182 4.87 13.77 20.44
N TRP A 183 3.59 13.47 20.17
CA TRP A 183 2.61 13.13 21.20
C TRP A 183 3.04 11.89 22.02
N GLN A 184 3.56 10.85 21.36
CA GLN A 184 4.10 9.68 22.05
C GLN A 184 5.22 10.05 23.02
N ILE A 185 6.15 10.92 22.59
CA ILE A 185 7.27 11.37 23.41
C ILE A 185 6.77 12.19 24.61
N ARG A 186 5.84 13.11 24.42
CA ARG A 186 5.24 13.92 25.48
C ARG A 186 4.54 13.07 26.53
N VAL A 187 3.68 12.14 26.10
CA VAL A 187 2.96 11.22 26.99
C VAL A 187 3.93 10.29 27.75
N ALA A 188 4.99 9.81 27.08
CA ALA A 188 6.02 9.00 27.72
C ALA A 188 6.75 9.77 28.85
N ARG A 189 6.96 11.07 28.66
CA ARG A 189 7.51 11.98 29.69
C ARG A 189 6.54 12.26 30.85
N GLY A 190 5.28 11.88 30.71
CA GLY A 190 4.24 12.10 31.71
C GLY A 190 3.48 13.40 31.56
N GLU A 191 3.59 14.06 30.39
CA GLU A 191 2.80 15.22 30.02
C GLU A 191 1.35 14.80 29.73
N ALA A 192 0.40 15.71 29.91
CA ALA A 192 -0.98 15.54 29.47
C ALA A 192 -1.06 15.54 27.93
N LEU A 193 -2.19 15.05 27.40
CA LEU A 193 -2.47 15.15 25.96
C LEU A 193 -2.42 16.62 25.50
N PRO A 194 -1.84 16.91 24.32
CA PRO A 194 -1.71 18.28 23.81
C PRO A 194 -3.03 18.92 23.35
N ALA A 195 -4.10 18.14 23.18
CA ALA A 195 -5.41 18.61 22.77
C ALA A 195 -6.53 17.87 23.51
N GLU A 196 -7.65 18.52 23.70
CA GLU A 196 -8.90 17.92 24.15
C GLU A 196 -9.72 17.42 22.94
N GLN A 197 -10.75 16.60 23.17
CA GLN A 197 -11.54 16.02 22.06
C GLN A 197 -12.18 17.08 21.17
N GLU A 198 -12.61 18.17 21.76
CA GLU A 198 -13.30 19.28 21.09
C GLU A 198 -12.37 20.12 20.19
N ASP A 199 -11.05 20.03 20.41
CA ASP A 199 -10.04 20.73 19.65
C ASP A 199 -9.64 19.98 18.36
N ILE A 200 -10.05 18.70 18.26
CA ILE A 200 -9.61 17.82 17.17
C ILE A 200 -10.54 17.99 15.98
N GLU A 201 -10.03 18.64 14.95
CA GLU A 201 -10.71 18.84 13.68
C GLU A 201 -9.95 18.18 12.53
N LEU A 202 -10.67 17.74 11.50
CA LEU A 202 -10.11 17.15 10.29
C LEU A 202 -10.29 18.10 9.11
N PHE A 203 -9.21 18.41 8.41
CA PHE A 203 -9.20 19.31 7.26
C PHE A 203 -8.69 18.59 6.02
N GLY A 204 -9.38 18.79 4.89
CA GLY A 204 -8.99 18.20 3.61
C GLY A 204 -9.06 16.69 3.59
N HIS A 205 -8.19 16.09 2.79
CA HIS A 205 -8.11 14.65 2.60
C HIS A 205 -6.66 14.21 2.35
N ALA A 206 -6.25 13.10 2.92
CA ALA A 206 -4.93 12.53 2.69
C ALA A 206 -5.05 11.07 2.24
N ILE A 207 -4.16 10.65 1.34
CA ILE A 207 -4.03 9.29 0.86
C ILE A 207 -2.58 8.86 1.04
N GLU A 208 -2.39 7.68 1.61
CA GLU A 208 -1.09 7.00 1.70
C GLU A 208 -1.11 5.75 0.82
N VAL A 209 0.01 5.45 0.18
CA VAL A 209 0.24 4.18 -0.49
C VAL A 209 1.55 3.59 -0.04
N ARG A 210 1.61 2.26 0.04
CA ARG A 210 2.82 1.53 0.42
C ARG A 210 3.54 1.06 -0.84
N LEU A 211 4.75 1.59 -1.06
CA LEU A 211 5.63 1.14 -2.13
C LEU A 211 6.40 -0.08 -1.67
N TYR A 212 6.09 -1.24 -2.25
CA TYR A 212 6.73 -2.52 -1.95
C TYR A 212 7.66 -2.95 -3.09
N ALA A 213 8.79 -3.53 -2.73
CA ALA A 213 9.64 -4.29 -3.65
C ALA A 213 9.04 -5.70 -3.84
N GLU A 214 8.00 -5.78 -4.65
CA GLU A 214 7.22 -6.97 -4.97
C GLU A 214 6.96 -7.01 -6.48
N ASP A 215 6.82 -8.22 -7.03
CA ASP A 215 6.41 -8.41 -8.42
C ASP A 215 4.88 -8.66 -8.51
N PRO A 216 4.09 -7.63 -8.86
CA PRO A 216 2.64 -7.76 -8.97
C PRO A 216 2.20 -8.73 -10.08
N ALA A 217 3.00 -8.93 -11.12
CA ALA A 217 2.68 -9.85 -12.21
C ALA A 217 2.87 -11.32 -11.79
N SER A 218 3.79 -11.58 -10.88
CA SER A 218 4.07 -12.91 -10.33
C SER A 218 3.39 -13.15 -8.97
N GLY A 219 2.18 -12.61 -8.78
CA GLY A 219 1.41 -12.80 -7.55
C GLY A 219 1.96 -12.04 -6.35
N PHE A 220 2.62 -10.92 -6.56
CA PHE A 220 3.21 -10.04 -5.55
C PHE A 220 4.28 -10.75 -4.71
N LEU A 221 5.09 -11.56 -5.34
CA LEU A 221 6.24 -12.15 -4.67
C LEU A 221 7.27 -11.07 -4.32
N PRO A 222 7.89 -11.13 -3.13
CA PRO A 222 8.96 -10.20 -2.78
C PRO A 222 10.10 -10.23 -3.80
N SER A 223 10.56 -9.06 -4.22
CA SER A 223 11.71 -8.88 -5.11
C SER A 223 12.87 -8.28 -4.32
N THR A 224 14.04 -8.89 -4.43
CA THR A 224 15.25 -8.47 -3.71
C THR A 224 16.33 -8.01 -4.69
N GLY A 225 17.26 -7.20 -4.22
CA GLY A 225 18.40 -6.74 -5.02
C GLY A 225 18.80 -5.30 -4.76
N ALA A 226 19.86 -4.88 -5.46
CA ALA A 226 20.38 -3.52 -5.33
C ALA A 226 19.45 -2.48 -5.96
N ILE A 227 19.19 -1.40 -5.22
CA ILE A 227 18.47 -0.22 -5.69
C ILE A 227 19.43 0.62 -6.53
N LYS A 228 19.25 0.58 -7.85
CA LYS A 228 20.09 1.31 -8.79
C LYS A 228 19.74 2.79 -8.88
N LEU A 229 18.46 3.11 -8.69
CA LEU A 229 17.95 4.47 -8.64
C LEU A 229 16.68 4.49 -7.82
N PHE A 230 16.57 5.42 -6.88
CA PHE A 230 15.33 5.77 -6.21
C PHE A 230 15.15 7.28 -6.23
N THR A 231 14.21 7.76 -7.05
CA THR A 231 13.83 9.17 -7.13
C THR A 231 12.49 9.36 -6.45
N GLN A 232 12.47 10.20 -5.42
CA GLN A 232 11.28 10.51 -4.64
C GLN A 232 10.55 11.72 -5.23
N PRO A 233 9.21 11.70 -5.34
CA PRO A 233 8.44 12.84 -5.79
C PRO A 233 8.49 13.95 -4.74
N GLN A 234 8.44 15.19 -5.21
CA GLN A 234 8.46 16.38 -4.36
C GLN A 234 7.38 17.35 -4.79
N GLY A 235 6.88 18.15 -3.85
CA GLY A 235 5.91 19.20 -4.13
C GLY A 235 4.98 19.48 -2.95
N PRO A 236 4.17 20.55 -3.06
CA PRO A 236 3.21 20.91 -2.01
C PRO A 236 2.19 19.80 -1.77
N GLY A 237 2.04 19.37 -0.51
CA GLY A 237 1.13 18.31 -0.12
C GLY A 237 1.61 16.91 -0.52
N ILE A 238 2.90 16.72 -0.79
CA ILE A 238 3.54 15.41 -0.98
C ILE A 238 4.54 15.19 0.15
N ARG A 239 4.44 14.04 0.81
CA ARG A 239 5.38 13.53 1.81
C ARG A 239 5.81 12.13 1.40
N VAL A 240 7.08 11.83 1.58
CA VAL A 240 7.64 10.49 1.36
C VAL A 240 8.41 10.08 2.60
N ASP A 241 7.99 8.96 3.20
CA ASP A 241 8.71 8.33 4.31
C ASP A 241 9.40 7.08 3.75
N ALA A 242 10.69 7.16 3.50
CA ALA A 242 11.48 6.09 2.89
C ALA A 242 12.50 5.51 3.87
N GLY A 243 12.66 4.19 3.81
CA GLY A 243 13.67 3.46 4.57
C GLY A 243 14.92 3.10 3.77
N VAL A 244 14.97 3.50 2.49
CA VAL A 244 16.03 3.16 1.55
C VAL A 244 16.39 4.35 0.66
N GLU A 245 17.58 4.31 0.05
CA GLU A 245 18.05 5.28 -0.94
C GLU A 245 18.77 4.60 -2.12
N THR A 246 19.14 5.38 -3.12
CA THR A 246 19.95 4.87 -4.26
C THR A 246 21.26 4.31 -3.74
N GLY A 247 21.58 3.07 -4.11
CA GLY A 247 22.77 2.33 -3.68
C GLY A 247 22.52 1.32 -2.55
N ASP A 248 21.37 1.39 -1.89
CA ASP A 248 20.98 0.38 -0.90
C ASP A 248 20.57 -0.95 -1.56
N GLU A 249 20.27 -1.94 -0.73
CA GLU A 249 19.84 -3.27 -1.16
C GLU A 249 18.57 -3.69 -0.42
N VAL A 250 17.56 -4.16 -1.17
CA VAL A 250 16.41 -4.85 -0.60
C VAL A 250 16.79 -6.30 -0.31
N THR A 251 16.74 -6.68 0.95
CA THR A 251 17.14 -8.02 1.42
C THR A 251 15.91 -8.87 1.78
N PRO A 252 16.03 -10.21 1.77
CA PRO A 252 14.93 -11.11 2.17
C PRO A 252 14.70 -11.18 3.69
N PHE A 253 15.47 -10.44 4.50
CA PHE A 253 15.43 -10.51 5.97
C PHE A 253 14.44 -9.55 6.60
N TYR A 254 13.96 -8.56 5.85
CA TYR A 254 13.02 -7.54 6.29
C TYR A 254 11.77 -7.52 5.40
N ASP A 255 10.77 -6.74 5.82
CA ASP A 255 9.58 -6.47 5.01
C ASP A 255 9.98 -5.82 3.68
N ALA A 256 9.26 -6.15 2.62
CA ALA A 256 9.52 -5.64 1.27
C ALA A 256 9.11 -4.16 1.08
N MET A 257 8.49 -3.51 2.07
CA MET A 257 8.11 -2.10 2.01
C MET A 257 9.36 -1.21 2.01
N VAL A 258 9.57 -0.49 0.92
CA VAL A 258 10.72 0.40 0.75
C VAL A 258 10.40 1.85 1.08
N ALA A 259 9.17 2.27 0.86
CA ALA A 259 8.69 3.61 1.18
C ALA A 259 7.17 3.64 1.28
N LYS A 260 6.67 4.72 1.87
CA LYS A 260 5.28 5.14 1.73
C LYS A 260 5.22 6.55 1.16
N LEU A 261 4.29 6.74 0.23
CA LEU A 261 3.99 8.03 -0.36
C LEU A 261 2.68 8.52 0.23
N ILE A 262 2.66 9.74 0.70
CA ILE A 262 1.50 10.37 1.31
C ILE A 262 1.20 11.67 0.55
N THR A 263 -0.08 11.87 0.21
CA THR A 263 -0.51 13.10 -0.45
C THR A 263 -1.69 13.72 0.25
N TYR A 264 -1.70 15.04 0.29
CA TYR A 264 -2.76 15.85 0.87
C TYR A 264 -3.40 16.75 -0.17
N GLY A 265 -4.72 16.87 -0.14
CA GLY A 265 -5.51 17.79 -0.95
C GLY A 265 -6.62 18.46 -0.13
N GLU A 266 -7.16 19.57 -0.61
CA GLU A 266 -8.34 20.18 -0.01
C GLU A 266 -9.59 19.29 -0.18
N THR A 267 -9.58 18.49 -1.24
CA THR A 267 -10.60 17.47 -1.53
C THR A 267 -9.95 16.10 -1.71
N ARG A 268 -10.77 15.04 -1.60
CA ARG A 268 -10.33 13.67 -1.89
C ARG A 268 -9.78 13.52 -3.31
N GLU A 269 -10.42 14.16 -4.28
CA GLU A 269 -9.99 14.11 -5.67
C GLU A 269 -8.63 14.81 -5.87
N ASP A 270 -8.38 15.94 -5.20
CA ASP A 270 -7.07 16.60 -5.23
C ASP A 270 -5.98 15.71 -4.66
N ALA A 271 -6.24 15.04 -3.52
CA ALA A 271 -5.30 14.10 -2.92
C ALA A 271 -5.01 12.92 -3.86
N ARG A 272 -6.06 12.34 -4.50
CA ARG A 272 -5.96 11.24 -5.46
C ARG A 272 -5.15 11.61 -6.69
N LEU A 273 -5.44 12.76 -7.30
CA LEU A 273 -4.71 13.23 -8.49
C LEU A 273 -3.24 13.54 -8.18
N LYS A 274 -2.97 14.09 -6.98
CA LYS A 274 -1.60 14.28 -6.49
C LYS A 274 -0.89 12.93 -6.29
N MET A 275 -1.56 11.94 -5.69
CA MET A 275 -0.99 10.60 -5.50
C MET A 275 -0.63 9.96 -6.85
N ARG A 276 -1.55 10.00 -7.81
CA ARG A 276 -1.30 9.52 -9.16
C ARG A 276 -0.09 10.21 -9.81
N SER A 277 0.01 11.53 -9.65
CA SER A 277 1.14 12.31 -10.17
C SER A 277 2.45 11.98 -9.43
N ALA A 278 2.40 11.84 -8.11
CA ALA A 278 3.55 11.47 -7.28
C ALA A 278 4.09 10.09 -7.66
N LEU A 279 3.20 9.10 -7.83
CA LEU A 279 3.58 7.76 -8.28
C LEU A 279 4.23 7.77 -9.67
N ARG A 280 3.71 8.57 -10.62
CA ARG A 280 4.32 8.75 -11.94
C ARG A 280 5.67 9.42 -11.89
N GLY A 281 5.88 10.33 -10.94
CA GLY A 281 7.16 10.99 -10.68
C GLY A 281 8.14 10.15 -9.86
N THR A 282 7.72 8.99 -9.34
CA THR A 282 8.58 8.07 -8.59
C THR A 282 9.32 7.14 -9.55
N ALA A 283 10.63 7.05 -9.42
CA ALA A 283 11.43 6.03 -10.09
C ALA A 283 12.10 5.13 -9.04
N LEU A 284 11.86 3.83 -9.13
CA LEU A 284 12.54 2.81 -8.34
C LEU A 284 13.05 1.74 -9.29
N PHE A 285 14.35 1.72 -9.54
CA PHE A 285 15.02 0.78 -10.43
C PHE A 285 15.92 -0.17 -9.67
N GLY A 286 15.84 -1.42 -10.02
CA GLY A 286 16.56 -2.54 -9.42
C GLY A 286 15.58 -3.68 -9.15
N PRO A 287 14.99 -3.78 -7.94
CA PRO A 287 13.94 -4.74 -7.68
C PRO A 287 12.64 -4.41 -8.44
N GLU A 288 11.87 -5.43 -8.79
CA GLU A 288 10.47 -5.27 -9.19
C GLU A 288 9.70 -4.58 -8.06
N ASN A 289 8.70 -3.77 -8.40
CA ASN A 289 7.93 -3.02 -7.42
C ASN A 289 6.48 -2.81 -7.85
N ASN A 290 5.63 -2.46 -6.89
CA ASN A 290 4.19 -2.33 -7.09
C ASN A 290 3.74 -0.95 -7.59
N ARG A 291 4.63 -0.06 -8.03
CA ARG A 291 4.30 1.32 -8.43
C ARG A 291 3.19 1.39 -9.50
N ASP A 292 3.32 0.62 -10.56
CA ASP A 292 2.37 0.68 -11.68
C ASP A 292 1.01 0.09 -11.31
N PHE A 293 0.98 -0.92 -10.43
CA PHE A 293 -0.22 -1.41 -9.79
C PHE A 293 -0.91 -0.31 -8.95
N LEU A 294 -0.14 0.46 -8.16
CA LEU A 294 -0.67 1.57 -7.38
C LEU A 294 -1.25 2.68 -8.26
N ILE A 295 -0.63 2.98 -9.40
CA ILE A 295 -1.18 3.93 -10.38
C ILE A 295 -2.52 3.45 -10.91
N ASP A 296 -2.63 2.17 -11.27
CA ASP A 296 -3.87 1.59 -11.76
C ASP A 296 -4.97 1.60 -10.69
N VAL A 297 -4.64 1.31 -9.43
CA VAL A 297 -5.57 1.46 -8.29
C VAL A 297 -6.15 2.87 -8.20
N MET A 298 -5.32 3.90 -8.37
CA MET A 298 -5.79 5.30 -8.33
C MET A 298 -6.76 5.63 -9.46
N ASP A 299 -6.74 4.90 -10.56
CA ASP A 299 -7.56 5.13 -11.75
C ASP A 299 -8.80 4.21 -11.83
N ARG A 300 -9.03 3.31 -10.84
CA ARG A 300 -10.23 2.45 -10.79
C ARG A 300 -11.47 3.20 -10.33
N ASP A 301 -12.60 2.94 -10.98
CA ASP A 301 -13.87 3.61 -10.72
C ASP A 301 -14.33 3.43 -9.27
N GLU A 302 -14.14 2.26 -8.67
CA GLU A 302 -14.50 1.97 -7.29
C GLU A 302 -13.65 2.78 -6.30
N PHE A 303 -12.36 3.02 -6.61
CA PHE A 303 -11.52 3.91 -5.81
C PHE A 303 -11.92 5.36 -6.01
N ILE A 304 -12.11 5.80 -7.26
CA ILE A 304 -12.51 7.19 -7.60
C ILE A 304 -13.81 7.54 -6.90
N SER A 305 -14.81 6.68 -6.94
CA SER A 305 -16.11 6.88 -6.31
C SER A 305 -16.11 6.72 -4.78
N GLY A 306 -15.02 6.22 -4.21
CA GLY A 306 -14.95 5.88 -2.79
C GLY A 306 -15.76 4.63 -2.41
N ALA A 307 -16.05 3.74 -3.36
CA ALA A 307 -16.82 2.52 -3.13
C ALA A 307 -15.96 1.28 -2.79
N ALA A 308 -14.64 1.43 -2.72
CA ALA A 308 -13.74 0.32 -2.44
C ALA A 308 -14.04 -0.37 -1.10
N THR A 309 -14.01 -1.69 -1.09
CA THR A 309 -14.17 -2.56 0.09
C THR A 309 -12.94 -3.46 0.24
N THR A 310 -12.89 -4.29 1.28
CA THR A 310 -11.81 -5.27 1.47
C THR A 310 -11.71 -6.31 0.34
N ALA A 311 -12.72 -6.43 -0.51
CA ALA A 311 -12.72 -7.29 -1.69
C ALA A 311 -12.10 -6.61 -2.94
N PHE A 312 -11.80 -5.32 -2.91
CA PHE A 312 -11.39 -4.52 -4.05
C PHE A 312 -10.26 -5.15 -4.88
N ILE A 313 -9.17 -5.56 -4.24
CA ILE A 313 -8.02 -6.15 -4.96
C ILE A 313 -8.40 -7.50 -5.58
N ALA A 314 -9.11 -8.35 -4.84
CA ALA A 314 -9.52 -9.66 -5.35
C ALA A 314 -10.47 -9.55 -6.56
N ASP A 315 -11.39 -8.60 -6.51
CA ASP A 315 -12.37 -8.38 -7.58
C ASP A 315 -11.77 -7.80 -8.85
N ASN A 316 -10.83 -6.86 -8.72
CA ASN A 316 -10.25 -6.15 -9.86
C ASN A 316 -9.02 -6.83 -10.46
N TYR A 317 -8.27 -7.58 -9.65
CA TYR A 317 -6.95 -8.11 -10.06
C TYR A 317 -6.80 -9.62 -9.85
N GLY A 318 -7.64 -10.24 -9.03
CA GLY A 318 -7.44 -11.64 -8.65
C GLY A 318 -6.13 -11.85 -7.89
N ASP A 319 -5.30 -12.79 -8.38
CA ASP A 319 -4.03 -13.13 -7.75
C ASP A 319 -2.84 -12.32 -8.27
N ALA A 320 -2.94 -11.68 -9.43
CA ALA A 320 -1.83 -10.96 -10.07
C ALA A 320 -2.31 -9.75 -10.87
N PHE A 321 -1.47 -8.71 -10.92
CA PHE A 321 -1.68 -7.54 -11.77
C PHE A 321 -0.97 -7.73 -13.10
N THR A 322 -1.66 -7.49 -14.20
CA THR A 322 -1.03 -7.50 -15.55
C THR A 322 -0.64 -6.06 -15.90
N PRO A 323 0.66 -5.74 -15.94
CA PRO A 323 1.11 -4.41 -16.34
C PRO A 323 0.78 -4.15 -17.82
N ALA A 324 0.70 -2.88 -18.20
CA ALA A 324 0.55 -2.50 -19.61
C ALA A 324 1.75 -3.00 -20.41
N GLU A 325 1.50 -3.45 -21.63
CA GLU A 325 2.57 -3.84 -22.55
C GLU A 325 3.47 -2.64 -22.89
N VAL A 326 4.79 -2.87 -22.90
CA VAL A 326 5.76 -1.86 -23.30
C VAL A 326 5.56 -1.54 -24.79
N SER A 327 5.15 -0.32 -25.09
CA SER A 327 4.89 0.11 -26.45
C SER A 327 6.20 0.43 -27.21
N SER A 328 6.13 0.42 -28.54
CA SER A 328 7.26 0.89 -29.36
C SER A 328 7.59 2.37 -29.10
N ALA A 329 6.62 3.17 -28.68
CA ALA A 329 6.84 4.57 -28.29
C ALA A 329 7.64 4.70 -26.99
N ASP A 330 7.39 3.83 -26.00
CA ASP A 330 8.16 3.80 -24.76
C ASP A 330 9.61 3.41 -25.01
N LEU A 331 9.83 2.37 -25.82
CA LEU A 331 11.17 1.93 -26.21
C LEU A 331 11.92 2.99 -26.99
N ALA A 332 11.25 3.67 -27.93
CA ALA A 332 11.83 4.75 -28.69
C ALA A 332 12.22 5.94 -27.80
N SER A 333 11.36 6.29 -26.85
CA SER A 333 11.63 7.33 -25.85
C SER A 333 12.82 6.96 -24.98
N ALA A 334 12.89 5.73 -24.49
CA ALA A 334 14.01 5.22 -23.71
C ALA A 334 15.32 5.28 -24.51
N GLY A 335 15.29 4.86 -25.79
CA GLY A 335 16.45 4.90 -26.68
C GLY A 335 16.96 6.34 -26.93
N ALA A 336 16.04 7.26 -27.21
CA ALA A 336 16.38 8.67 -27.40
C ALA A 336 16.99 9.30 -26.13
N ILE A 337 16.38 9.06 -24.96
CA ILE A 337 16.88 9.57 -23.67
C ILE A 337 18.28 9.02 -23.37
N GLN A 338 18.49 7.70 -23.53
CA GLN A 338 19.80 7.09 -23.30
C GLN A 338 20.86 7.64 -24.27
N HIS A 339 20.48 7.90 -25.51
CA HIS A 339 21.38 8.53 -26.49
C HIS A 339 21.80 9.92 -26.01
N VAL A 340 20.84 10.78 -25.66
CA VAL A 340 21.12 12.15 -25.16
C VAL A 340 22.02 12.12 -23.94
N LEU A 341 21.73 11.30 -22.94
CA LEU A 341 22.54 11.16 -21.73
C LEU A 341 23.98 10.68 -22.02
N ALA A 342 24.13 9.75 -22.97
CA ALA A 342 25.44 9.28 -23.42
C ALA A 342 26.23 10.41 -24.10
N MET A 343 25.55 11.22 -24.91
CA MET A 343 26.17 12.37 -25.57
C MET A 343 26.62 13.46 -24.57
N GLU A 344 25.75 13.81 -23.59
CA GLU A 344 26.12 14.73 -22.50
C GLU A 344 27.35 14.24 -21.75
N THR A 345 27.40 12.91 -21.49
CA THR A 345 28.58 12.31 -20.83
C THR A 345 29.84 12.43 -21.71
N HIS A 346 29.73 12.12 -23.00
CA HIS A 346 30.85 12.24 -23.93
C HIS A 346 31.33 13.70 -24.06
N HIS A 347 30.39 14.68 -24.10
CA HIS A 347 30.71 16.10 -24.12
C HIS A 347 31.49 16.52 -22.86
N SER A 348 31.03 16.12 -21.70
CA SER A 348 31.67 16.46 -20.42
C SER A 348 33.06 15.84 -20.25
N GLN A 349 33.33 14.71 -20.90
CA GLN A 349 34.60 13.98 -20.84
C GLN A 349 35.57 14.37 -21.95
N SER A 350 35.08 15.07 -22.99
CA SER A 350 35.92 15.47 -24.14
C SER A 350 36.78 16.68 -23.80
N ALA A 351 38.07 16.46 -23.67
CA ALA A 351 39.03 17.53 -23.34
C ALA A 351 39.63 18.21 -24.58
N SER A 352 39.52 17.63 -25.77
CA SER A 352 40.27 18.06 -26.95
C SER A 352 39.50 18.01 -28.28
N VAL A 353 38.29 17.49 -28.30
CA VAL A 353 37.43 17.44 -29.50
C VAL A 353 36.43 18.58 -29.41
N ASN A 354 36.28 19.36 -30.46
CA ASN A 354 35.24 20.39 -30.52
C ASN A 354 33.88 19.74 -30.50
N GLU A 355 32.93 20.31 -29.72
CA GLU A 355 31.57 19.83 -29.56
C GLU A 355 30.88 19.57 -30.91
N GLU A 356 31.11 20.42 -31.91
CA GLU A 356 30.57 20.26 -33.27
C GLU A 356 31.03 19.00 -34.00
N LEU A 357 32.09 18.36 -33.50
CA LEU A 357 32.69 17.15 -34.12
C LEU A 357 32.35 15.87 -33.39
N LEU A 358 31.68 15.93 -32.25
CA LEU A 358 31.42 14.73 -31.42
C LEU A 358 30.48 13.74 -32.11
N ASP A 359 29.53 14.20 -32.93
CA ASP A 359 28.65 13.38 -33.73
C ASP A 359 28.95 13.41 -35.25
N TRP A 360 30.11 13.96 -35.61
CA TRP A 360 30.45 14.08 -36.99
C TRP A 360 30.98 12.77 -37.57
N VAL A 361 30.46 12.41 -38.71
CA VAL A 361 30.96 11.27 -39.53
C VAL A 361 31.26 11.73 -40.93
N SER A 362 32.30 11.20 -41.54
CA SER A 362 32.73 11.60 -42.91
C SER A 362 31.78 11.09 -43.99
N MET A 363 31.00 10.07 -43.72
CA MET A 363 30.00 9.48 -44.65
C MET A 363 28.85 8.83 -43.90
N GLY A 364 27.62 9.07 -44.37
CA GLY A 364 26.41 8.52 -43.75
C GLY A 364 25.88 9.25 -42.55
N ARG A 365 25.10 8.58 -41.75
CA ARG A 365 24.55 9.06 -40.46
C ARG A 365 25.09 8.21 -39.34
N VAL A 366 25.34 8.82 -38.18
CA VAL A 366 25.61 8.06 -36.96
C VAL A 366 24.33 7.32 -36.59
N THR A 367 24.43 6.04 -36.31
CA THR A 367 23.34 5.23 -35.82
C THR A 367 23.75 4.65 -34.48
N ASP A 368 23.03 4.99 -33.43
CA ASP A 368 23.21 4.39 -32.13
C ASP A 368 22.18 3.28 -31.93
N THR A 369 22.65 2.08 -31.68
CA THR A 369 21.79 0.89 -31.51
C THR A 369 21.75 0.51 -30.03
N LYS A 370 20.55 0.46 -29.46
CA LYS A 370 20.28 -0.01 -28.11
C LYS A 370 19.50 -1.32 -28.18
N SER A 371 19.76 -2.23 -27.26
CA SER A 371 18.98 -3.47 -27.08
C SER A 371 18.29 -3.42 -25.73
N TYR A 372 17.00 -3.72 -25.74
CA TYR A 372 16.15 -3.78 -24.55
C TYR A 372 15.55 -5.18 -24.42
N ASP A 373 15.67 -5.78 -23.26
CA ASP A 373 14.95 -7.00 -22.92
C ASP A 373 13.54 -6.61 -22.45
N VAL A 374 12.52 -7.10 -23.14
CA VAL A 374 11.10 -6.88 -22.83
C VAL A 374 10.45 -8.25 -22.63
N GLY A 375 10.35 -8.65 -21.36
CA GLY A 375 10.02 -10.03 -21.00
C GLY A 375 11.07 -11.01 -21.51
N GLU A 376 10.68 -11.97 -22.35
CA GLU A 376 11.60 -12.94 -22.95
C GLU A 376 12.18 -12.48 -24.32
N ASP A 377 11.70 -11.35 -24.86
CA ASP A 377 12.06 -10.84 -26.17
C ASP A 377 13.08 -9.71 -26.06
N ALA A 378 14.17 -9.79 -26.85
CA ALA A 378 15.09 -8.66 -27.05
C ALA A 378 14.58 -7.77 -28.20
N ARG A 379 14.47 -6.47 -27.94
CA ARG A 379 14.04 -5.48 -28.94
C ARG A 379 15.12 -4.45 -29.21
N GLU A 380 15.44 -4.26 -30.49
CA GLU A 380 16.42 -3.26 -30.91
C GLU A 380 15.75 -1.91 -31.18
N VAL A 381 16.41 -0.86 -30.70
CA VAL A 381 16.05 0.54 -30.93
C VAL A 381 17.23 1.20 -31.64
N LEU A 382 16.98 1.79 -32.80
CA LEU A 382 17.95 2.54 -33.58
C LEU A 382 17.67 4.04 -33.40
N VAL A 383 18.65 4.80 -32.96
CA VAL A 383 18.56 6.26 -32.83
C VAL A 383 19.51 6.91 -33.85
N VAL A 384 18.95 7.76 -34.69
CA VAL A 384 19.68 8.49 -35.73
C VAL A 384 19.51 9.99 -35.49
N PRO A 385 20.56 10.74 -35.09
CA PRO A 385 20.51 12.19 -35.01
C PRO A 385 20.24 12.79 -36.37
N LEU A 386 19.30 13.74 -36.50
CA LEU A 386 18.99 14.47 -37.71
C LEU A 386 19.57 15.86 -37.68
N ASN A 387 19.22 16.65 -36.65
CA ASN A 387 19.68 18.03 -36.39
C ASN A 387 19.80 18.23 -34.88
N ALA A 388 20.19 19.39 -34.44
CA ALA A 388 20.28 19.71 -33.01
C ALA A 388 18.96 19.48 -32.29
N GLY A 389 18.92 18.45 -31.45
CA GLY A 389 17.75 18.04 -30.68
C GLY A 389 16.67 17.26 -31.45
N GLU A 390 16.89 16.93 -32.73
CA GLU A 390 15.97 16.12 -33.54
C GLU A 390 16.55 14.72 -33.77
N TYR A 391 15.75 13.71 -33.52
CA TYR A 391 16.13 12.31 -33.68
C TYR A 391 15.08 11.53 -34.47
N GLU A 392 15.55 10.67 -35.33
CA GLU A 392 14.75 9.62 -35.95
C GLU A 392 15.01 8.35 -35.12
N VAL A 393 13.92 7.76 -34.58
CA VAL A 393 14.04 6.56 -33.76
C VAL A 393 13.18 5.46 -34.36
N SER A 394 13.76 4.31 -34.60
CA SER A 394 13.03 3.14 -35.08
C SER A 394 13.08 1.98 -34.12
N VAL A 395 11.94 1.31 -33.94
CA VAL A 395 11.76 0.12 -33.13
C VAL A 395 11.11 -0.94 -34.00
N GLY A 396 11.89 -1.89 -34.51
CA GLY A 396 11.44 -2.81 -35.53
C GLY A 396 10.94 -2.06 -36.80
N ALA A 397 9.68 -2.26 -37.16
CA ALA A 397 9.05 -1.57 -38.30
C ALA A 397 8.43 -0.20 -37.94
N CYS A 398 8.42 0.18 -36.67
CA CYS A 398 7.85 1.44 -36.19
C CYS A 398 8.90 2.55 -36.29
N LEU A 399 8.55 3.66 -36.95
CA LEU A 399 9.41 4.84 -37.10
C LEU A 399 8.77 6.02 -36.37
N LEU A 400 9.53 6.65 -35.45
CA LEU A 400 9.12 7.78 -34.65
C LEU A 400 10.11 8.93 -34.84
N TYR A 401 9.60 10.17 -34.79
CA TYR A 401 10.39 11.38 -34.88
C TYR A 401 10.25 12.18 -33.58
N THR A 402 11.35 12.65 -33.03
CA THR A 402 11.33 13.64 -31.98
C THR A 402 11.60 15.02 -32.56
N SER A 403 10.87 16.03 -32.13
CA SER A 403 11.22 17.44 -32.36
C SER A 403 11.45 18.12 -31.02
N PRO A 404 12.32 19.13 -30.95
CA PRO A 404 12.41 19.92 -29.74
C PRO A 404 11.04 20.54 -29.43
N SER A 405 10.60 20.40 -28.16
CA SER A 405 9.41 21.12 -27.70
C SER A 405 9.59 22.60 -28.01
N PRO A 406 8.59 23.30 -28.58
CA PRO A 406 8.67 24.75 -28.67
C PRO A 406 8.90 25.27 -27.25
N ARG A 407 10.03 25.94 -27.04
CA ARG A 407 10.25 26.69 -25.80
C ARG A 407 9.30 27.87 -25.85
N ASP A 408 8.30 27.90 -24.97
CA ASP A 408 7.56 29.11 -24.65
C ASP A 408 8.43 30.08 -23.87
#